data_599cfaf6871942a295a488e42cb9534c
#
_entry.id   599cfaf6871942a295a488e42cb9534c
#
_cell.length_a   1.000
_cell.length_b   1.000
_cell.length_c   1.000
_cell.angle_alpha   90.00
_cell.angle_beta   90.00
_cell.angle_gamma   90.00
#
_symmetry.space_group_name_H-M   'P 1'
#
loop_
_entity.id
_entity.type
_entity.pdbx_description
1 polymer ?
#
loop_
_entity_poly.entity_id
_entity_poly.type
_entity_poly.pdbx_seq_one_letter_code
_entity_poly.pdbx_strand_id
1 'polypeptide(L)'
;MDFPHNLYGEFAGYKTDHDPLQRASSIGPYTSRKMTERLEQVITDRNIQIIDKTRVVKILTCAETKRAYGLLCLVNETDFCIYFSKNIVFATGGPPGLYETTVFPTSQFGSSGILAREGVVFANITEWQYGIASTKFRWNLSGSYQQVIPRYLSVDENGEEHEFLSASFSSAKNTGRAVFLKGYQWPFDPVKIQGEGSSTVDMAIYVERHIKGRKVFLDFTRNPQWLVLDEIDETAHEYLAKSDALCATPLERLLQLNPLSYELYKSNGIDLAKEYLEIDVVPQHQNGGAEINIWWESSVKHLFVVGECAGTHGVHRPGGSALNSGQVGGLRAASFIAGHYLKDGGANDAFYGSDALENMAADALAEFEKTLTAGAAGTSAASGESTGASGESTGASGESTGASGETAALLRRLQGMNTRTAMFIRSRPEIEKSLEELKTLTAAKVNPAEDLSAFFRFKEMLLFSRLLYDGILNYMDGGGKSRGSYLIVDSLADIEACLSGVEIDAKHRDKVITTAYAAGEDKVSSARRQVRPIPDSDTWFEKVWREYREGTIFGH
;
A
#
# COMPACT_ATOMS: atom_id res chain seq x y z
N MET A 1 -15.93 14.52 14.05
CA MET A 1 -15.85 13.07 14.40
C MET A 1 -15.92 12.95 15.91
N ASP A 2 -16.73 12.05 16.37
CA ASP A 2 -16.92 11.83 17.81
C ASP A 2 -15.93 10.76 18.27
N PHE A 3 -14.67 11.17 18.50
CA PHE A 3 -13.68 10.31 19.13
C PHE A 3 -14.06 10.04 20.59
N PRO A 4 -13.72 8.86 21.14
CA PRO A 4 -13.98 8.55 22.54
C PRO A 4 -13.34 9.59 23.48
N HIS A 5 -14.09 9.99 24.49
CA HIS A 5 -13.63 10.89 25.54
C HIS A 5 -13.71 10.18 26.89
N ASN A 6 -12.84 10.59 27.80
CA ASN A 6 -12.97 10.22 29.21
C ASN A 6 -14.05 11.08 29.91
N LEU A 7 -14.28 10.83 31.18
CA LEU A 7 -15.28 11.56 31.97
C LEU A 7 -15.01 13.07 32.10
N TYR A 8 -13.80 13.51 31.80
CA TYR A 8 -13.37 14.91 31.86
C TYR A 8 -13.39 15.59 30.47
N GLY A 9 -13.84 14.88 29.42
CA GLY A 9 -13.91 15.40 28.07
C GLY A 9 -12.58 15.35 27.30
N GLU A 10 -11.55 14.72 27.84
CA GLU A 10 -10.28 14.52 27.15
C GLU A 10 -10.38 13.33 26.19
N PHE A 11 -9.72 13.42 25.04
CA PHE A 11 -9.68 12.31 24.09
C PHE A 11 -8.97 11.09 24.70
N ALA A 12 -9.62 9.93 24.61
CA ALA A 12 -9.03 8.67 25.00
C ALA A 12 -7.94 8.30 23.96
N GLY A 13 -6.69 8.40 24.38
CA GLY A 13 -5.55 8.05 23.55
C GLY A 13 -5.08 6.60 23.76
N TYR A 14 -4.36 6.05 22.79
CA TYR A 14 -3.73 4.73 22.88
C TYR A 14 -2.29 4.76 22.39
N LYS A 15 -1.47 3.82 22.88
CA LYS A 15 -0.09 3.63 22.44
C LYS A 15 -0.04 2.99 21.05
N THR A 16 0.94 3.44 20.26
CA THR A 16 1.36 2.73 19.04
C THR A 16 2.83 2.34 19.15
N ASP A 17 3.32 1.48 18.26
CA ASP A 17 4.71 1.00 18.29
C ASP A 17 5.75 2.15 18.31
N HIS A 18 5.47 3.23 17.62
CA HIS A 18 6.37 4.39 17.52
C HIS A 18 5.87 5.65 18.25
N ASP A 19 4.80 5.54 19.03
CA ASP A 19 4.29 6.62 19.89
C ASP A 19 3.93 6.10 21.29
N PRO A 20 4.89 6.08 22.22
CA PRO A 20 4.67 5.61 23.59
C PRO A 20 3.83 6.58 24.43
N LEU A 21 3.58 7.80 23.96
CA LEU A 21 2.91 8.87 24.71
C LEU A 21 1.38 8.83 24.64
N GLN A 22 0.80 7.78 24.03
CA GLN A 22 -0.67 7.59 23.92
C GLN A 22 -1.38 8.73 23.21
N ARG A 23 -0.78 9.34 22.19
CA ARG A 23 -1.37 10.47 21.45
C ARG A 23 -2.30 10.05 20.32
N ALA A 24 -2.32 8.78 19.95
CA ALA A 24 -3.20 8.28 18.90
C ALA A 24 -4.65 8.21 19.40
N SER A 25 -5.59 8.66 18.57
CA SER A 25 -7.04 8.55 18.82
C SER A 25 -7.72 7.70 17.76
N SER A 26 -8.70 6.90 18.15
CA SER A 26 -9.37 5.94 17.27
C SER A 26 -10.81 5.72 17.69
N ILE A 27 -11.65 5.31 16.74
CA ILE A 27 -13.01 4.78 16.98
C ILE A 27 -12.98 3.26 16.66
N GLY A 28 -11.92 2.58 17.08
CA GLY A 28 -11.69 1.17 16.76
C GLY A 28 -11.61 0.94 15.24
N PRO A 29 -12.15 -0.16 14.71
CA PRO A 29 -12.04 -0.52 13.29
C PRO A 29 -12.77 0.45 12.35
N TYR A 30 -13.59 1.35 12.85
CA TYR A 30 -14.40 2.26 12.05
C TYR A 30 -13.80 3.66 11.86
N THR A 31 -12.57 3.91 12.31
CA THR A 31 -11.95 5.25 12.26
C THR A 31 -11.90 5.81 10.83
N SER A 32 -11.39 5.06 9.87
CA SER A 32 -11.30 5.50 8.47
C SER A 32 -12.68 5.70 7.85
N ARG A 33 -13.60 4.78 8.10
CA ARG A 33 -14.99 4.87 7.62
C ARG A 33 -15.67 6.14 8.12
N LYS A 34 -15.61 6.40 9.42
CA LYS A 34 -16.22 7.60 10.01
C LYS A 34 -15.60 8.89 9.51
N MET A 35 -14.30 8.88 9.23
CA MET A 35 -13.62 10.04 8.63
C MET A 35 -14.12 10.29 7.21
N THR A 36 -14.20 9.27 6.36
CA THR A 36 -14.69 9.41 4.98
C THR A 36 -16.15 9.80 4.92
N GLU A 37 -17.03 9.18 5.70
CA GLU A 37 -18.45 9.56 5.83
C GLU A 37 -18.61 11.05 6.19
N ARG A 38 -17.79 11.55 7.13
CA ARG A 38 -17.83 12.96 7.54
C ARG A 38 -17.31 13.92 6.46
N LEU A 39 -16.26 13.54 5.75
CA LEU A 39 -15.71 14.35 4.64
C LEU A 39 -16.68 14.39 3.46
N GLU A 40 -17.29 13.27 3.11
CA GLU A 40 -18.31 13.18 2.06
C GLU A 40 -19.52 14.09 2.38
N GLN A 41 -19.99 14.08 3.64
CA GLN A 41 -21.04 14.99 4.07
C GLN A 41 -20.65 16.47 3.85
N VAL A 42 -19.40 16.85 4.19
CA VAL A 42 -18.93 18.23 4.00
C VAL A 42 -18.85 18.60 2.51
N ILE A 43 -18.43 17.68 1.64
CA ILE A 43 -18.41 17.88 0.18
C ILE A 43 -19.83 18.12 -0.33
N THR A 44 -20.78 17.30 0.10
CA THR A 44 -22.20 17.41 -0.26
C THR A 44 -22.80 18.73 0.23
N ASP A 45 -22.60 19.07 1.51
CA ASP A 45 -23.11 20.32 2.11
C ASP A 45 -22.59 21.58 1.40
N ARG A 46 -21.39 21.49 0.81
CA ARG A 46 -20.75 22.58 0.05
C ARG A 46 -21.05 22.56 -1.44
N ASN A 47 -21.88 21.62 -1.91
CA ASN A 47 -22.20 21.44 -3.33
C ASN A 47 -20.94 21.32 -4.22
N ILE A 48 -19.89 20.64 -3.74
CA ILE A 48 -18.71 20.34 -4.54
C ILE A 48 -19.08 19.24 -5.51
N GLN A 49 -18.84 19.44 -6.80
CA GLN A 49 -19.15 18.46 -7.83
C GLN A 49 -18.31 17.20 -7.68
N ILE A 50 -18.97 16.04 -7.66
CA ILE A 50 -18.39 14.71 -7.72
C ILE A 50 -18.68 14.14 -9.12
N ILE A 51 -17.67 13.59 -9.78
CA ILE A 51 -17.81 12.96 -11.09
C ILE A 51 -17.47 11.48 -10.90
N ASP A 52 -18.49 10.66 -10.85
CA ASP A 52 -18.39 9.22 -10.68
C ASP A 52 -18.07 8.49 -11.98
N LYS A 53 -17.73 7.19 -11.88
CA LYS A 53 -17.46 6.28 -13.01
C LYS A 53 -16.45 6.85 -14.01
N THR A 54 -15.50 7.63 -13.50
CA THR A 54 -14.51 8.34 -14.29
C THR A 54 -13.10 7.96 -13.85
N ARG A 55 -12.35 7.34 -14.74
CA ARG A 55 -10.95 6.95 -14.53
C ARG A 55 -10.03 7.94 -15.24
N VAL A 56 -9.11 8.54 -14.51
CA VAL A 56 -8.00 9.27 -15.11
C VAL A 56 -7.06 8.28 -15.79
N VAL A 57 -6.73 8.50 -17.06
CA VAL A 57 -5.83 7.65 -17.85
C VAL A 57 -4.55 8.39 -18.28
N LYS A 58 -4.55 9.72 -18.27
CA LYS A 58 -3.37 10.55 -18.54
C LYS A 58 -3.52 11.91 -17.86
N ILE A 59 -2.41 12.48 -17.38
CA ILE A 59 -2.33 13.90 -17.01
C ILE A 59 -1.81 14.65 -18.24
N LEU A 60 -2.46 15.74 -18.62
CA LEU A 60 -2.01 16.57 -19.71
C LEU A 60 -0.93 17.53 -19.20
N THR A 61 0.31 17.29 -19.63
CA THR A 61 1.48 18.06 -19.22
C THR A 61 2.16 18.72 -20.43
N CYS A 62 2.69 19.90 -20.22
CA CYS A 62 3.58 20.54 -21.19
C CYS A 62 5.04 20.20 -20.84
N ALA A 63 5.75 19.56 -21.76
CA ALA A 63 7.14 19.14 -21.55
C ALA A 63 8.09 20.32 -21.34
N GLU A 64 7.86 21.46 -22.02
CA GLU A 64 8.69 22.65 -21.93
C GLU A 64 8.58 23.34 -20.56
N THR A 65 7.36 23.52 -20.07
CA THR A 65 7.08 24.21 -18.81
C THR A 65 7.09 23.27 -17.60
N LYS A 66 7.07 21.96 -17.82
CA LYS A 66 6.88 20.91 -16.81
C LYS A 66 5.67 21.20 -15.90
N ARG A 67 4.55 21.57 -16.52
CA ARG A 67 3.31 21.94 -15.83
C ARG A 67 2.14 21.09 -16.30
N ALA A 68 1.27 20.73 -15.35
CA ALA A 68 0.01 20.05 -15.62
C ALA A 68 -1.11 21.05 -15.91
N TYR A 69 -1.98 20.73 -16.88
CA TYR A 69 -3.06 21.58 -17.36
C TYR A 69 -4.42 20.91 -17.38
N GLY A 70 -4.46 19.58 -17.28
CA GLY A 70 -5.72 18.84 -17.34
C GLY A 70 -5.54 17.35 -17.23
N LEU A 71 -6.63 16.65 -17.42
CA LEU A 71 -6.74 15.21 -17.31
C LEU A 71 -7.46 14.65 -18.53
N LEU A 72 -6.96 13.56 -19.12
CA LEU A 72 -7.72 12.70 -20.00
C LEU A 72 -8.31 11.58 -19.16
N CYS A 73 -9.60 11.39 -19.28
CA CYS A 73 -10.38 10.45 -18.48
C CYS A 73 -11.17 9.49 -19.36
N LEU A 74 -11.30 8.25 -18.90
CA LEU A 74 -12.23 7.26 -19.42
C LEU A 74 -13.50 7.32 -18.56
N VAL A 75 -14.62 7.64 -19.17
CA VAL A 75 -15.94 7.80 -18.54
C VAL A 75 -16.81 6.59 -18.89
N ASN A 76 -17.49 6.02 -17.89
CA ASN A 76 -18.34 4.83 -18.03
C ASN A 76 -17.65 3.66 -18.75
N GLU A 77 -16.31 3.59 -18.68
CA GLU A 77 -15.47 2.55 -19.30
C GLU A 77 -15.48 2.54 -20.86
N THR A 78 -16.08 3.54 -21.51
CA THR A 78 -16.25 3.62 -22.96
C THR A 78 -15.80 4.92 -23.58
N ASP A 79 -16.09 6.05 -22.95
CA ASP A 79 -15.96 7.37 -23.56
C ASP A 79 -14.75 8.13 -23.01
N PHE A 80 -14.03 8.86 -23.87
CA PHE A 80 -12.97 9.73 -23.43
C PHE A 80 -13.46 11.15 -23.24
N CYS A 81 -13.06 11.76 -22.12
CA CYS A 81 -13.36 13.15 -21.78
C CYS A 81 -12.10 13.85 -21.25
N ILE A 82 -11.95 15.13 -21.60
CA ILE A 82 -10.85 15.96 -21.12
C ILE A 82 -11.39 16.98 -20.12
N TYR A 83 -10.74 17.04 -18.96
CA TYR A 83 -10.99 18.06 -17.94
C TYR A 83 -9.77 18.96 -17.82
N PHE A 84 -9.94 20.24 -18.09
CA PHE A 84 -8.90 21.24 -17.87
C PHE A 84 -8.97 21.79 -16.44
N SER A 85 -7.81 21.97 -15.82
CA SER A 85 -7.72 22.52 -14.47
C SER A 85 -6.42 23.27 -14.25
N LYS A 86 -6.49 24.43 -13.57
CA LYS A 86 -5.29 25.22 -13.21
C LYS A 86 -4.39 24.52 -12.21
N ASN A 87 -4.96 23.67 -11.36
CA ASN A 87 -4.23 22.88 -10.38
C ASN A 87 -4.87 21.49 -10.24
N ILE A 88 -4.07 20.47 -10.10
CA ILE A 88 -4.50 19.09 -9.94
C ILE A 88 -4.01 18.58 -8.60
N VAL A 89 -4.91 18.01 -7.80
CA VAL A 89 -4.56 17.31 -6.56
C VAL A 89 -4.76 15.81 -6.78
N PHE A 90 -3.66 15.06 -6.82
CA PHE A 90 -3.65 13.63 -7.00
C PHE A 90 -3.70 12.93 -5.64
N ALA A 91 -4.79 12.22 -5.36
CA ALA A 91 -5.10 11.65 -4.05
C ALA A 91 -5.62 10.20 -4.16
N THR A 92 -5.06 9.41 -5.07
CA THR A 92 -5.57 8.06 -5.42
C THR A 92 -5.12 6.95 -4.47
N GLY A 93 -4.37 7.28 -3.42
CA GLY A 93 -3.78 6.30 -2.51
C GLY A 93 -2.58 5.56 -3.12
N GLY A 94 -2.08 4.55 -2.41
CA GLY A 94 -0.99 3.70 -2.89
C GLY A 94 -1.41 2.80 -4.05
N PRO A 95 -0.47 2.12 -4.74
CA PRO A 95 -0.73 1.23 -5.86
C PRO A 95 -0.82 -0.26 -5.43
N PRO A 96 -1.86 -0.70 -4.69
CA PRO A 96 -2.00 -2.10 -4.29
C PRO A 96 -2.18 -3.05 -5.47
N GLY A 97 -2.60 -2.54 -6.63
CA GLY A 97 -2.69 -3.29 -7.87
C GLY A 97 -1.39 -3.92 -8.37
N LEU A 98 -0.24 -3.57 -7.76
CA LEU A 98 1.04 -4.25 -7.98
C LEU A 98 1.04 -5.71 -7.54
N TYR A 99 0.24 -6.07 -6.53
CA TYR A 99 0.31 -7.35 -5.83
C TYR A 99 -1.01 -8.13 -5.96
N GLU A 100 -0.91 -9.45 -5.89
CA GLU A 100 -2.05 -10.36 -5.99
C GLU A 100 -2.96 -10.28 -4.75
N THR A 101 -2.35 -10.26 -3.58
CA THR A 101 -3.05 -10.17 -2.29
C THR A 101 -2.58 -8.97 -1.49
N THR A 102 -3.53 -8.20 -0.95
CA THR A 102 -3.28 -6.98 -0.16
C THR A 102 -4.39 -6.77 0.86
N VAL A 103 -4.22 -5.88 1.83
CA VAL A 103 -5.33 -5.45 2.72
C VAL A 103 -6.29 -4.46 2.08
N PHE A 104 -5.91 -3.84 0.96
CA PHE A 104 -6.75 -2.85 0.30
C PHE A 104 -7.99 -3.52 -0.29
N PRO A 105 -9.15 -2.85 -0.29
CA PRO A 105 -10.32 -3.38 -0.98
C PRO A 105 -10.04 -3.52 -2.48
N THR A 106 -10.71 -4.47 -3.13
CA THR A 106 -10.50 -4.76 -4.57
C THR A 106 -10.79 -3.56 -5.49
N SER A 107 -11.63 -2.64 -5.03
CA SER A 107 -11.91 -1.37 -5.71
C SER A 107 -10.72 -0.40 -5.72
N GLN A 108 -9.82 -0.51 -4.73
CA GLN A 108 -8.62 0.31 -4.62
C GLN A 108 -7.48 -0.32 -5.42
N PHE A 109 -7.18 0.22 -6.58
CA PHE A 109 -6.13 -0.29 -7.47
C PHE A 109 -4.87 0.58 -7.47
N GLY A 110 -5.04 1.89 -7.30
CA GLY A 110 -4.01 2.91 -7.43
C GLY A 110 -3.82 3.39 -8.86
N SER A 111 -3.08 4.49 -9.02
CA SER A 111 -2.83 5.11 -10.34
C SER A 111 -1.44 5.75 -10.41
N SER A 112 -0.48 5.28 -9.61
CA SER A 112 0.88 5.86 -9.56
C SER A 112 1.63 5.76 -10.89
N GLY A 113 1.29 4.79 -11.75
CA GLY A 113 1.85 4.67 -13.08
C GLY A 113 1.53 5.86 -14.00
N ILE A 114 0.41 6.54 -13.79
CA ILE A 114 0.07 7.79 -14.51
C ILE A 114 1.08 8.89 -14.19
N LEU A 115 1.38 9.07 -12.89
CA LEU A 115 2.40 10.04 -12.46
C LEU A 115 3.78 9.73 -13.06
N ALA A 116 4.15 8.46 -13.09
CA ALA A 116 5.42 8.02 -13.65
C ALA A 116 5.54 8.38 -15.14
N ARG A 117 4.49 8.18 -15.91
CA ARG A 117 4.45 8.48 -17.34
C ARG A 117 4.72 9.96 -17.63
N GLU A 118 4.28 10.84 -16.74
CA GLU A 118 4.49 12.29 -16.85
C GLU A 118 5.83 12.77 -16.25
N GLY A 119 6.74 11.85 -15.95
CA GLY A 119 8.07 12.17 -15.44
C GLY A 119 8.11 12.65 -13.99
N VAL A 120 7.08 12.34 -13.21
CA VAL A 120 7.12 12.59 -11.76
C VAL A 120 8.20 11.71 -11.14
N VAL A 121 9.06 12.32 -10.33
CA VAL A 121 10.08 11.61 -9.56
C VAL A 121 9.42 10.97 -8.34
N PHE A 122 9.82 9.73 -8.04
CA PHE A 122 9.36 9.01 -6.86
C PHE A 122 10.47 8.90 -5.81
N ALA A 123 10.08 8.80 -4.55
CA ALA A 123 10.97 8.62 -3.41
C ALA A 123 10.58 7.37 -2.64
N ASN A 124 11.55 6.48 -2.39
CA ASN A 124 11.41 5.29 -1.55
C ASN A 124 10.22 4.38 -1.93
N ILE A 125 9.90 4.22 -3.22
CA ILE A 125 8.80 3.33 -3.63
C ILE A 125 9.05 1.86 -3.30
N THR A 126 10.27 1.51 -2.94
CA THR A 126 10.68 0.18 -2.44
C THR A 126 10.25 -0.08 -1.01
N GLU A 127 9.84 0.97 -0.28
CA GLU A 127 9.47 0.90 1.13
C GLU A 127 7.96 0.76 1.27
N TRP A 128 7.57 -0.39 1.77
CA TRP A 128 6.19 -0.74 2.09
C TRP A 128 6.10 -1.22 3.53
N GLN A 129 4.89 -1.29 4.05
CA GLN A 129 4.59 -2.06 5.26
C GLN A 129 3.88 -3.34 4.87
N TYR A 130 4.40 -4.46 5.36
CA TYR A 130 3.81 -5.78 5.19
C TYR A 130 3.40 -6.30 6.57
N GLY A 131 2.32 -7.04 6.65
CA GLY A 131 1.88 -7.59 7.92
C GLY A 131 0.75 -8.57 7.75
N ILE A 132 0.40 -9.23 8.85
CA ILE A 132 -0.64 -10.25 8.87
C ILE A 132 -2.00 -9.63 8.57
N ALA A 133 -2.71 -10.21 7.63
CA ALA A 133 -4.06 -9.81 7.26
C ALA A 133 -4.92 -11.01 6.88
N SER A 134 -6.23 -10.85 7.02
CA SER A 134 -7.19 -11.80 6.45
C SER A 134 -7.33 -11.60 4.94
N THR A 135 -7.50 -12.71 4.20
CA THR A 135 -7.48 -12.73 2.73
C THR A 135 -8.87 -12.69 2.11
N LYS A 136 -9.87 -13.33 2.72
CA LYS A 136 -11.25 -13.38 2.23
C LYS A 136 -11.96 -12.04 2.42
N PHE A 137 -12.04 -11.54 3.62
CA PHE A 137 -12.33 -10.14 3.92
C PHE A 137 -11.01 -9.45 4.23
N ARG A 138 -10.56 -8.58 3.34
CA ARG A 138 -9.22 -7.98 3.40
C ARG A 138 -9.11 -6.98 4.56
N TRP A 139 -8.48 -7.42 5.66
CA TRP A 139 -8.36 -6.62 6.86
C TRP A 139 -7.05 -6.86 7.60
N ASN A 140 -6.46 -5.81 8.15
CA ASN A 140 -5.27 -5.87 8.99
C ASN A 140 -5.58 -6.57 10.32
N LEU A 141 -4.76 -7.54 10.70
CA LEU A 141 -4.88 -8.33 11.91
C LEU A 141 -3.85 -7.92 12.96
N SER A 142 -3.86 -6.67 13.37
CA SER A 142 -3.06 -6.12 14.48
C SER A 142 -3.94 -5.90 15.73
N GLY A 143 -3.34 -5.36 16.79
CA GLY A 143 -4.06 -5.04 18.04
C GLY A 143 -4.66 -6.25 18.71
N SER A 144 -5.91 -6.14 19.12
CA SER A 144 -6.62 -7.17 19.87
C SER A 144 -6.68 -8.53 19.17
N TYR A 145 -6.68 -8.59 17.84
CA TYR A 145 -6.65 -9.88 17.13
C TYR A 145 -5.44 -10.74 17.47
N GLN A 146 -4.29 -10.11 17.77
CA GLN A 146 -3.06 -10.81 18.16
C GLN A 146 -2.91 -10.92 19.68
N GLN A 147 -3.32 -9.87 20.39
CA GLN A 147 -3.18 -9.80 21.85
C GLN A 147 -3.98 -10.86 22.60
N VAL A 148 -5.02 -11.42 21.97
CA VAL A 148 -5.79 -12.53 22.50
C VAL A 148 -5.11 -13.91 22.33
N ILE A 149 -3.93 -13.94 21.73
CA ILE A 149 -3.12 -15.13 21.45
C ILE A 149 -3.97 -16.22 20.76
N PRO A 150 -4.40 -15.97 19.49
CA PRO A 150 -5.16 -16.94 18.73
C PRO A 150 -4.31 -18.15 18.38
N ARG A 151 -4.96 -19.26 18.04
CA ARG A 151 -4.29 -20.46 17.54
C ARG A 151 -3.92 -20.27 16.06
N TYR A 152 -2.65 -20.41 15.74
CA TYR A 152 -2.14 -20.42 14.38
C TYR A 152 -2.08 -21.86 13.87
N LEU A 153 -2.69 -22.12 12.73
CA LEU A 153 -2.65 -23.43 12.10
C LEU A 153 -2.48 -23.30 10.57
N SER A 154 -1.85 -24.31 9.98
CA SER A 154 -1.84 -24.49 8.53
C SER A 154 -2.58 -25.76 8.17
N VAL A 155 -3.16 -25.78 6.95
CA VAL A 155 -3.87 -26.93 6.40
C VAL A 155 -3.20 -27.31 5.08
N ASP A 156 -2.79 -28.58 4.98
CA ASP A 156 -2.15 -29.11 3.79
C ASP A 156 -3.17 -29.55 2.71
N GLU A 157 -2.67 -30.10 1.60
CA GLU A 157 -3.48 -30.56 0.48
C GLU A 157 -4.41 -31.73 0.81
N ASN A 158 -4.11 -32.49 1.87
CA ASN A 158 -4.93 -33.60 2.36
C ASN A 158 -5.98 -33.15 3.36
N GLY A 159 -5.96 -31.85 3.76
CA GLY A 159 -6.84 -31.31 4.79
C GLY A 159 -6.34 -31.54 6.23
N GLU A 160 -5.09 -31.96 6.41
CA GLU A 160 -4.50 -32.17 7.73
C GLU A 160 -4.09 -30.83 8.37
N GLU A 161 -4.47 -30.64 9.64
CA GLU A 161 -4.15 -29.44 10.43
C GLU A 161 -2.80 -29.55 11.13
N HIS A 162 -1.98 -28.51 11.04
CA HIS A 162 -0.67 -28.41 11.68
C HIS A 162 -0.57 -27.12 12.50
N GLU A 163 -0.39 -27.26 13.82
CA GLU A 163 0.04 -26.13 14.67
C GLU A 163 1.55 -25.91 14.48
N PHE A 164 1.92 -24.98 13.61
CA PHE A 164 3.31 -24.82 13.17
C PHE A 164 4.12 -23.83 14.01
N LEU A 165 3.47 -22.87 14.66
CA LEU A 165 4.13 -21.67 15.18
C LEU A 165 5.16 -21.96 16.28
N SER A 166 4.85 -22.88 17.20
CA SER A 166 5.74 -23.21 18.32
C SER A 166 7.09 -23.79 17.89
N ALA A 167 7.17 -24.39 16.71
CA ALA A 167 8.43 -24.91 16.17
C ALA A 167 9.47 -23.83 15.83
N SER A 168 9.03 -22.58 15.68
CA SER A 168 9.89 -21.43 15.37
C SER A 168 10.45 -20.74 16.62
N PHE A 169 10.13 -21.24 17.83
CA PHE A 169 10.49 -20.63 19.10
C PHE A 169 11.06 -21.66 20.07
N SER A 170 11.95 -21.22 20.96
CA SER A 170 12.60 -22.07 21.95
C SER A 170 11.68 -22.47 23.12
N SER A 171 10.56 -21.78 23.34
CA SER A 171 9.60 -22.07 24.41
C SER A 171 8.20 -21.54 24.11
N ALA A 172 7.19 -22.14 24.74
CA ALA A 172 5.80 -21.67 24.72
C ALA A 172 5.67 -20.21 25.20
N LYS A 173 6.44 -19.81 26.21
CA LYS A 173 6.49 -18.45 26.71
C LYS A 173 6.95 -17.45 25.63
N ASN A 174 8.00 -17.78 24.88
CA ASN A 174 8.50 -16.95 23.79
C ASN A 174 7.51 -16.88 22.62
N THR A 175 6.87 -18.01 22.28
CA THR A 175 5.79 -18.04 21.28
C THR A 175 4.65 -17.09 21.66
N GLY A 176 4.14 -17.21 22.88
CA GLY A 176 3.06 -16.36 23.38
C GLY A 176 3.42 -14.87 23.40
N ARG A 177 4.67 -14.55 23.82
CA ARG A 177 5.20 -13.19 23.80
C ARG A 177 5.24 -12.63 22.38
N ALA A 178 5.77 -13.39 21.42
CA ALA A 178 5.90 -12.93 20.04
C ALA A 178 4.53 -12.66 19.40
N VAL A 179 3.55 -13.56 19.61
CA VAL A 179 2.17 -13.37 19.13
C VAL A 179 1.53 -12.16 19.78
N PHE A 180 1.61 -12.00 21.09
CA PHE A 180 1.05 -10.86 21.81
C PHE A 180 1.65 -9.54 21.31
N LEU A 181 2.98 -9.47 21.18
CA LEU A 181 3.68 -8.30 20.69
C LEU A 181 3.31 -7.95 19.25
N LYS A 182 2.88 -8.92 18.44
CA LYS A 182 2.41 -8.66 17.07
C LYS A 182 1.19 -7.72 17.04
N GLY A 183 0.44 -7.63 18.12
CA GLY A 183 -0.64 -6.63 18.28
C GLY A 183 -0.14 -5.19 18.26
N TYR A 184 1.06 -4.92 18.78
CA TYR A 184 1.69 -3.59 18.79
C TYR A 184 2.71 -3.44 17.65
N GLN A 185 3.46 -4.48 17.35
CA GLN A 185 4.57 -4.52 16.40
C GLN A 185 4.12 -5.18 15.09
N TRP A 186 2.95 -4.80 14.59
CA TRP A 186 2.25 -5.48 13.52
C TRP A 186 2.93 -5.44 12.14
N PRO A 187 3.65 -4.39 11.69
CA PRO A 187 4.40 -4.51 10.45
C PRO A 187 5.58 -5.47 10.62
N PHE A 188 5.86 -6.23 9.59
CA PHE A 188 7.08 -6.99 9.50
C PHE A 188 8.29 -6.05 9.63
N ASP A 189 9.26 -6.43 10.43
CA ASP A 189 10.52 -5.70 10.64
C ASP A 189 11.64 -6.74 10.81
N PRO A 190 12.64 -6.79 9.93
CA PRO A 190 13.72 -7.78 10.03
C PRO A 190 14.53 -7.68 11.33
N VAL A 191 14.58 -6.51 11.97
CA VAL A 191 15.19 -6.36 13.31
C VAL A 191 14.44 -7.18 14.36
N LYS A 192 13.11 -7.31 14.22
CA LYS A 192 12.24 -8.03 15.15
C LYS A 192 12.18 -9.55 14.88
N ILE A 193 13.02 -10.09 14.01
CA ILE A 193 13.30 -11.54 13.91
C ILE A 193 14.32 -11.92 14.98
N GLN A 194 15.29 -11.06 15.26
CA GLN A 194 16.37 -11.33 16.20
C GLN A 194 15.82 -11.61 17.62
N GLY A 195 16.39 -12.62 18.28
CA GLY A 195 15.98 -13.00 19.64
C GLY A 195 14.54 -13.52 19.73
N GLU A 196 14.06 -14.21 18.70
CA GLU A 196 12.69 -14.75 18.64
C GLU A 196 11.62 -13.64 18.80
N GLY A 197 11.83 -12.51 18.11
CA GLY A 197 10.93 -11.37 18.19
C GLY A 197 9.64 -11.57 17.38
N SER A 198 8.79 -10.56 17.39
CA SER A 198 7.43 -10.65 16.83
C SER A 198 7.39 -10.94 15.32
N SER A 199 8.39 -10.56 14.54
CA SER A 199 8.44 -10.82 13.09
C SER A 199 8.83 -12.27 12.74
N THR A 200 9.24 -13.08 13.72
CA THR A 200 9.36 -14.53 13.54
C THR A 200 8.00 -15.16 13.23
N VAL A 201 6.89 -14.59 13.73
CA VAL A 201 5.52 -15.02 13.40
C VAL A 201 5.22 -14.82 11.91
N ASP A 202 5.58 -13.67 11.33
CA ASP A 202 5.41 -13.41 9.89
C ASP A 202 6.21 -14.40 9.06
N MET A 203 7.44 -14.69 9.47
CA MET A 203 8.30 -15.64 8.76
C MET A 203 7.75 -17.07 8.80
N ALA A 204 7.21 -17.50 9.95
CA ALA A 204 6.57 -18.82 10.07
C ALA A 204 5.35 -18.94 9.14
N ILE A 205 4.52 -17.90 9.04
CA ILE A 205 3.41 -17.84 8.08
C ILE A 205 3.92 -17.92 6.64
N TYR A 206 4.97 -17.16 6.31
CA TYR A 206 5.56 -17.17 4.97
C TYR A 206 6.06 -18.57 4.57
N VAL A 207 6.75 -19.27 5.48
CA VAL A 207 7.25 -20.63 5.24
C VAL A 207 6.09 -21.59 5.00
N GLU A 208 5.05 -21.57 5.84
CA GLU A 208 3.90 -22.46 5.66
C GLU A 208 3.16 -22.18 4.35
N ARG A 209 2.93 -20.89 4.03
CA ARG A 209 2.11 -20.51 2.88
C ARG A 209 2.87 -20.54 1.56
N HIS A 210 4.04 -19.93 1.49
CA HIS A 210 4.76 -19.69 0.23
C HIS A 210 5.86 -20.70 -0.07
N ILE A 211 6.39 -21.39 0.93
CA ILE A 211 7.39 -22.44 0.74
C ILE A 211 6.72 -23.82 0.73
N LYS A 212 5.85 -24.11 1.72
CA LYS A 212 5.17 -25.41 1.84
C LYS A 212 3.85 -25.48 1.06
N GLY A 213 3.33 -24.35 0.56
CA GLY A 213 2.10 -24.30 -0.24
C GLY A 213 0.81 -24.56 0.55
N ARG A 214 0.82 -24.43 1.86
CA ARG A 214 -0.33 -24.67 2.74
C ARG A 214 -1.20 -23.45 2.88
N LYS A 215 -2.49 -23.64 3.23
CA LYS A 215 -3.35 -22.53 3.68
C LYS A 215 -3.11 -22.27 5.16
N VAL A 216 -3.00 -20.99 5.53
CA VAL A 216 -2.73 -20.59 6.92
C VAL A 216 -3.92 -19.87 7.51
N PHE A 217 -4.24 -20.16 8.78
CA PHE A 217 -5.44 -19.66 9.45
C PHE A 217 -5.15 -19.21 10.89
N LEU A 218 -6.00 -18.29 11.38
CA LEU A 218 -6.22 -18.07 12.81
C LEU A 218 -7.51 -18.75 13.26
N ASP A 219 -7.43 -19.46 14.37
CA ASP A 219 -8.57 -20.05 15.07
C ASP A 219 -8.77 -19.33 16.40
N PHE A 220 -9.96 -18.74 16.57
CA PHE A 220 -10.36 -18.06 17.80
C PHE A 220 -11.20 -18.94 18.72
N THR A 221 -11.61 -20.14 18.28
CA THR A 221 -12.54 -21.00 19.03
C THR A 221 -11.88 -21.77 20.14
N ARG A 222 -10.57 -22.01 20.04
CA ARG A 222 -9.79 -22.77 21.03
C ARG A 222 -8.35 -22.23 21.15
N ASN A 223 -7.76 -22.46 22.31
CA ASN A 223 -6.38 -22.10 22.56
C ASN A 223 -5.39 -22.93 21.71
N PRO A 224 -4.20 -22.38 21.39
CA PRO A 224 -3.08 -23.20 20.94
C PRO A 224 -2.75 -24.31 21.98
N GLN A 225 -2.31 -25.49 21.51
CA GLN A 225 -1.99 -26.63 22.39
C GLN A 225 -0.86 -26.32 23.39
N TRP A 226 0.08 -25.44 23.00
CA TRP A 226 1.22 -25.04 23.83
C TRP A 226 0.86 -23.94 24.86
N LEU A 227 -0.32 -23.33 24.81
CA LEU A 227 -0.67 -22.19 25.66
C LEU A 227 -1.13 -22.62 27.04
N VAL A 228 -0.41 -22.14 28.05
CA VAL A 228 -0.82 -22.15 29.47
C VAL A 228 -0.90 -20.69 29.91
N LEU A 229 -2.11 -20.17 30.15
CA LEU A 229 -2.32 -18.72 30.39
C LEU A 229 -1.55 -18.19 31.60
N ASP A 230 -1.37 -19.02 32.65
CA ASP A 230 -0.63 -18.62 33.86
C ASP A 230 0.89 -18.62 33.64
N GLU A 231 1.38 -19.17 32.54
CA GLU A 231 2.82 -19.30 32.22
C GLU A 231 3.27 -18.42 31.03
N ILE A 232 2.37 -17.59 30.48
CA ILE A 232 2.72 -16.69 29.39
C ILE A 232 3.66 -15.58 29.86
N ASP A 233 4.18 -14.79 28.90
CA ASP A 233 5.01 -13.63 29.20
C ASP A 233 4.28 -12.66 30.15
N GLU A 234 5.02 -12.11 31.12
CA GLU A 234 4.48 -11.24 32.17
C GLU A 234 3.75 -10.03 31.60
N THR A 235 4.28 -9.42 30.53
CA THR A 235 3.65 -8.27 29.87
C THR A 235 2.28 -8.63 29.27
N ALA A 236 2.19 -9.80 28.64
CA ALA A 236 0.93 -10.28 28.07
C ALA A 236 -0.06 -10.64 29.17
N HIS A 237 0.40 -11.33 30.22
CA HIS A 237 -0.44 -11.71 31.37
C HIS A 237 -0.99 -10.47 32.08
N GLU A 238 -0.13 -9.50 32.42
CA GLU A 238 -0.58 -8.27 33.07
C GLU A 238 -1.58 -7.48 32.22
N TYR A 239 -1.36 -7.40 30.91
CA TYR A 239 -2.28 -6.71 30.02
C TYR A 239 -3.67 -7.37 30.01
N LEU A 240 -3.72 -8.68 29.85
CA LEU A 240 -4.98 -9.44 29.86
C LEU A 240 -5.67 -9.36 31.22
N ALA A 241 -4.92 -9.47 32.33
CA ALA A 241 -5.46 -9.35 33.68
C ALA A 241 -6.04 -7.96 33.97
N LYS A 242 -5.30 -6.88 33.64
CA LYS A 242 -5.77 -5.50 33.84
C LYS A 242 -6.96 -5.12 32.95
N SER A 243 -7.21 -5.91 31.91
CA SER A 243 -8.34 -5.72 30.98
C SER A 243 -9.50 -6.69 31.26
N ASP A 244 -9.46 -7.45 32.37
CA ASP A 244 -10.42 -8.51 32.73
C ASP A 244 -10.57 -9.57 31.60
N ALA A 245 -9.52 -9.77 30.81
CA ALA A 245 -9.54 -10.60 29.60
C ALA A 245 -8.79 -11.93 29.75
N LEU A 246 -8.54 -12.43 30.95
CA LEU A 246 -8.02 -13.78 31.21
C LEU A 246 -9.12 -14.85 31.05
N CYS A 247 -9.79 -14.82 29.87
CA CYS A 247 -10.89 -15.71 29.54
C CYS A 247 -10.40 -17.03 28.94
N ALA A 248 -11.25 -18.05 28.89
CA ALA A 248 -10.88 -19.42 28.52
C ALA A 248 -10.43 -19.56 27.06
N THR A 249 -11.07 -18.86 26.12
CA THR A 249 -10.78 -18.97 24.69
C THR A 249 -10.31 -17.64 24.09
N PRO A 250 -9.58 -17.65 22.94
CA PRO A 250 -9.22 -16.42 22.23
C PRO A 250 -10.45 -15.59 21.83
N LEU A 251 -11.56 -16.23 21.50
CA LEU A 251 -12.80 -15.52 21.15
C LEU A 251 -13.37 -14.77 22.36
N GLU A 252 -13.44 -15.40 23.51
CA GLU A 252 -13.91 -14.74 24.74
C GLU A 252 -13.00 -13.56 25.10
N ARG A 253 -11.68 -13.74 25.00
CA ARG A 253 -10.71 -12.65 25.19
C ARG A 253 -10.93 -11.52 24.18
N LEU A 254 -11.22 -11.83 22.90
CA LEU A 254 -11.50 -10.83 21.86
C LEU A 254 -12.79 -10.06 22.13
N LEU A 255 -13.84 -10.75 22.54
CA LEU A 255 -15.12 -10.13 22.90
C LEU A 255 -14.98 -9.21 24.12
N GLN A 256 -14.13 -9.58 25.08
CA GLN A 256 -13.84 -8.76 26.26
C GLN A 256 -13.00 -7.51 25.89
N LEU A 257 -11.95 -7.67 25.09
CA LEU A 257 -11.04 -6.57 24.73
C LEU A 257 -11.64 -5.62 23.69
N ASN A 258 -12.29 -6.17 22.66
CA ASN A 258 -12.75 -5.41 21.52
C ASN A 258 -13.89 -6.12 20.77
N PRO A 259 -15.13 -6.05 21.27
CA PRO A 259 -16.27 -6.69 20.62
C PRO A 259 -16.53 -6.18 19.21
N LEU A 260 -16.17 -4.93 18.88
CA LEU A 260 -16.30 -4.38 17.54
C LEU A 260 -15.43 -5.12 16.51
N SER A 261 -14.32 -5.71 16.93
CA SER A 261 -13.47 -6.53 16.06
C SER A 261 -14.16 -7.84 15.62
N TYR A 262 -14.94 -8.45 16.48
CA TYR A 262 -15.77 -9.61 16.14
C TYR A 262 -16.94 -9.22 15.24
N GLU A 263 -17.66 -8.16 15.60
CA GLU A 263 -18.83 -7.68 14.82
C GLU A 263 -18.43 -7.23 13.41
N LEU A 264 -17.22 -6.70 13.23
CA LEU A 264 -16.69 -6.35 11.91
C LEU A 264 -16.67 -7.58 10.98
N TYR A 265 -16.08 -8.70 11.43
CA TYR A 265 -16.02 -9.92 10.63
C TYR A 265 -17.42 -10.52 10.41
N LYS A 266 -18.21 -10.58 11.44
CA LYS A 266 -19.58 -11.11 11.37
C LYS A 266 -20.45 -10.35 10.38
N SER A 267 -20.36 -9.01 10.36
CA SER A 267 -21.09 -8.17 9.39
C SER A 267 -20.58 -8.34 7.95
N ASN A 268 -19.38 -8.87 7.76
CA ASN A 268 -18.82 -9.22 6.45
C ASN A 268 -18.91 -10.72 6.12
N GLY A 269 -19.80 -11.45 6.81
CA GLY A 269 -20.12 -12.84 6.53
C GLY A 269 -19.11 -13.88 7.03
N ILE A 270 -18.22 -13.49 7.97
CA ILE A 270 -17.24 -14.40 8.61
C ILE A 270 -17.54 -14.46 10.11
N ASP A 271 -17.91 -15.64 10.60
CA ASP A 271 -18.20 -15.88 12.01
C ASP A 271 -17.01 -16.54 12.72
N LEU A 272 -16.17 -15.72 13.38
CA LEU A 272 -14.99 -16.20 14.10
C LEU A 272 -15.29 -17.21 15.23
N ALA A 273 -16.56 -17.38 15.60
CA ALA A 273 -17.01 -18.39 16.53
C ALA A 273 -17.21 -19.78 15.89
N LYS A 274 -17.20 -19.87 14.56
CA LYS A 274 -17.56 -21.08 13.82
C LYS A 274 -16.54 -21.51 12.77
N GLU A 275 -15.75 -20.56 12.26
CA GLU A 275 -14.83 -20.80 11.16
C GLU A 275 -13.46 -20.21 11.41
N TYR A 276 -12.45 -20.82 10.78
CA TYR A 276 -11.08 -20.31 10.80
C TYR A 276 -10.95 -19.12 9.87
N LEU A 277 -10.13 -18.15 10.28
CA LEU A 277 -9.85 -16.95 9.51
C LEU A 277 -8.59 -17.16 8.66
N GLU A 278 -8.74 -17.28 7.33
CA GLU A 278 -7.59 -17.42 6.44
C GLU A 278 -6.75 -16.14 6.41
N ILE A 279 -5.43 -16.32 6.55
CA ILE A 279 -4.46 -15.21 6.67
C ILE A 279 -3.26 -15.37 5.74
N ASP A 280 -2.60 -14.22 5.48
CA ASP A 280 -1.29 -14.14 4.86
C ASP A 280 -0.53 -12.90 5.37
N VAL A 281 0.76 -12.81 5.04
CA VAL A 281 1.56 -11.58 5.23
C VAL A 281 1.53 -10.79 3.92
N VAL A 282 0.84 -9.67 3.92
CA VAL A 282 0.52 -8.93 2.68
C VAL A 282 0.87 -7.44 2.78
N PRO A 283 0.96 -6.73 1.64
CA PRO A 283 1.13 -5.28 1.61
C PRO A 283 -0.04 -4.56 2.30
N GLN A 284 0.30 -3.62 3.17
CA GLN A 284 -0.66 -2.89 3.98
C GLN A 284 -0.60 -1.36 3.83
N HIS A 285 0.56 -0.83 3.43
CA HIS A 285 0.76 0.60 3.21
C HIS A 285 2.04 0.82 2.42
N GLN A 286 1.99 1.73 1.43
CA GLN A 286 3.19 2.22 0.76
C GLN A 286 3.76 3.42 1.52
N ASN A 287 4.99 3.31 2.03
CA ASN A 287 5.66 4.40 2.73
C ASN A 287 6.28 5.41 1.75
N GLY A 288 6.79 4.92 0.62
CA GLY A 288 7.24 5.73 -0.50
C GLY A 288 6.09 6.23 -1.37
N GLY A 289 6.43 6.98 -2.41
CA GLY A 289 5.47 7.54 -3.35
C GLY A 289 6.08 8.67 -4.17
N ALA A 290 5.28 9.52 -4.78
CA ALA A 290 5.77 10.68 -5.51
C ALA A 290 6.64 11.58 -4.61
N GLU A 291 7.79 12.01 -5.10
CA GLU A 291 8.60 13.02 -4.42
C GLU A 291 7.88 14.36 -4.46
N ILE A 292 7.78 15.00 -3.30
CA ILE A 292 7.06 16.27 -3.13
C ILE A 292 7.92 17.30 -2.41
N ASN A 293 7.62 18.56 -2.64
CA ASN A 293 8.17 19.65 -1.84
C ASN A 293 7.40 19.84 -0.52
N ILE A 294 7.71 20.88 0.24
CA ILE A 294 7.05 21.19 1.53
C ILE A 294 5.56 21.55 1.39
N TRP A 295 5.09 21.82 0.17
CA TRP A 295 3.71 22.15 -0.16
C TRP A 295 2.95 21.01 -0.83
N TRP A 296 3.53 19.81 -0.86
CA TRP A 296 3.00 18.63 -1.54
C TRP A 296 2.91 18.75 -3.06
N GLU A 297 3.57 19.75 -3.66
CA GLU A 297 3.73 19.84 -5.11
C GLU A 297 4.82 18.86 -5.58
N SER A 298 4.56 18.13 -6.66
CA SER A 298 5.48 17.18 -7.27
C SER A 298 6.58 17.86 -8.10
N SER A 299 7.40 17.08 -8.81
CA SER A 299 8.35 17.60 -9.80
C SER A 299 7.67 18.22 -11.03
N VAL A 300 6.37 18.00 -11.22
CA VAL A 300 5.52 18.64 -12.23
C VAL A 300 4.73 19.75 -11.57
N LYS A 301 4.85 20.97 -12.09
CA LYS A 301 4.18 22.17 -11.54
C LYS A 301 2.67 22.05 -11.62
N HIS A 302 1.97 22.62 -10.65
CA HIS A 302 0.50 22.58 -10.51
C HIS A 302 -0.09 21.17 -10.34
N LEU A 303 0.78 20.16 -10.08
CA LEU A 303 0.41 18.79 -9.74
C LEU A 303 0.84 18.47 -8.30
N PHE A 304 -0.12 18.46 -7.41
CA PHE A 304 0.04 18.16 -5.98
C PHE A 304 -0.28 16.70 -5.74
N VAL A 305 0.53 16.01 -4.94
CA VAL A 305 0.29 14.61 -4.60
C VAL A 305 0.12 14.50 -3.09
N VAL A 306 -1.04 13.99 -2.64
CA VAL A 306 -1.40 13.96 -1.21
C VAL A 306 -1.85 12.56 -0.76
N GLY A 307 -1.71 12.28 0.53
CA GLY A 307 -2.04 10.97 1.08
C GLY A 307 -0.97 9.93 0.81
N GLU A 308 -1.37 8.66 0.71
CA GLU A 308 -0.45 7.53 0.59
C GLU A 308 0.34 7.51 -0.72
N CYS A 309 -0.17 8.12 -1.80
CA CYS A 309 0.59 8.24 -3.04
C CYS A 309 1.77 9.23 -2.99
N ALA A 310 1.89 10.02 -1.91
CA ALA A 310 3.04 10.89 -1.65
C ALA A 310 4.09 10.17 -0.80
N GLY A 311 5.37 10.27 -1.19
CA GLY A 311 6.49 9.61 -0.51
C GLY A 311 6.90 10.28 0.81
N THR A 312 5.98 10.38 1.78
CA THR A 312 6.14 11.16 3.00
C THR A 312 6.60 10.38 4.22
N HIS A 313 6.58 9.05 4.19
CA HIS A 313 6.78 8.23 5.39
C HIS A 313 8.19 7.64 5.54
N GLY A 314 9.06 7.81 4.55
CA GLY A 314 10.43 7.29 4.61
C GLY A 314 10.47 5.76 4.66
N VAL A 315 11.27 5.21 5.59
CA VAL A 315 11.45 3.75 5.76
C VAL A 315 10.46 3.16 6.76
N HIS A 316 10.23 3.84 7.88
CA HIS A 316 9.31 3.40 8.93
C HIS A 316 8.19 4.43 9.12
N ARG A 317 6.97 3.98 9.06
CA ARG A 317 5.78 4.81 9.30
C ARG A 317 5.19 4.49 10.69
N PRO A 318 5.11 5.48 11.60
CA PRO A 318 4.43 5.32 12.88
C PRO A 318 2.93 5.03 12.71
N GLY A 319 2.34 4.28 13.64
CA GLY A 319 0.91 4.06 13.70
C GLY A 319 0.15 5.40 13.75
N GLY A 320 -1.00 5.49 13.05
CA GLY A 320 -1.82 6.69 12.97
C GLY A 320 -1.33 7.77 12.00
N SER A 321 -0.04 7.79 11.62
CA SER A 321 0.52 8.85 10.79
C SER A 321 0.04 8.82 9.33
N ALA A 322 -0.46 7.70 8.83
CA ALA A 322 -1.01 7.61 7.46
C ALA A 322 -2.16 8.60 7.24
N LEU A 323 -3.17 8.59 8.12
CA LEU A 323 -4.30 9.51 8.04
C LEU A 323 -3.87 10.96 8.29
N ASN A 324 -2.98 11.18 9.26
CA ASN A 324 -2.47 12.52 9.57
C ASN A 324 -1.69 13.12 8.38
N SER A 325 -0.83 12.35 7.72
CA SER A 325 -0.08 12.81 6.54
C SER A 325 -1.03 13.22 5.41
N GLY A 326 -2.11 12.45 5.17
CA GLY A 326 -3.12 12.81 4.17
C GLY A 326 -3.83 14.12 4.49
N GLN A 327 -4.24 14.32 5.74
CA GLN A 327 -4.93 15.54 6.17
C GLN A 327 -4.00 16.77 6.12
N VAL A 328 -2.79 16.64 6.65
CA VAL A 328 -1.79 17.72 6.61
C VAL A 328 -1.42 18.06 5.16
N GLY A 329 -1.20 17.04 4.33
CA GLY A 329 -0.87 17.22 2.92
C GLY A 329 -1.97 17.93 2.14
N GLY A 330 -3.22 17.51 2.32
CA GLY A 330 -4.37 18.17 1.71
C GLY A 330 -4.52 19.64 2.13
N LEU A 331 -4.35 19.93 3.43
CA LEU A 331 -4.41 21.30 3.95
C LEU A 331 -3.28 22.18 3.38
N ARG A 332 -2.04 21.67 3.37
CA ARG A 332 -0.88 22.44 2.87
C ARG A 332 -0.98 22.68 1.36
N ALA A 333 -1.35 21.67 0.58
CA ALA A 333 -1.56 21.83 -0.87
C ALA A 333 -2.66 22.88 -1.14
N ALA A 334 -3.80 22.79 -0.46
CA ALA A 334 -4.89 23.76 -0.61
C ALA A 334 -4.46 25.18 -0.20
N SER A 335 -3.71 25.34 0.90
CA SER A 335 -3.20 26.63 1.37
C SER A 335 -2.24 27.24 0.35
N PHE A 336 -1.34 26.45 -0.22
CA PHE A 336 -0.40 26.92 -1.23
C PHE A 336 -1.11 27.31 -2.54
N ILE A 337 -2.04 26.49 -3.01
CA ILE A 337 -2.85 26.81 -4.19
C ILE A 337 -3.58 28.16 -3.98
N ALA A 338 -4.25 28.33 -2.84
CA ALA A 338 -4.99 29.55 -2.55
C ALA A 338 -4.08 30.78 -2.36
N GLY A 339 -2.99 30.63 -1.61
CA GLY A 339 -2.12 31.74 -1.21
C GLY A 339 -1.04 32.10 -2.24
N HIS A 340 -0.72 31.20 -3.17
CA HIS A 340 0.33 31.41 -4.18
C HIS A 340 -0.25 31.43 -5.60
N TYR A 341 -0.85 30.32 -6.06
CA TYR A 341 -1.31 30.22 -7.44
C TYR A 341 -2.61 30.97 -7.76
N LEU A 342 -3.48 31.16 -6.76
CA LEU A 342 -4.76 31.86 -6.94
C LEU A 342 -4.81 33.23 -6.25
N LYS A 343 -3.71 33.72 -5.67
CA LYS A 343 -3.64 34.99 -4.93
C LYS A 343 -4.20 36.18 -5.72
N ASP A 344 -3.94 36.23 -7.02
CA ASP A 344 -4.38 37.31 -7.92
C ASP A 344 -5.57 36.86 -8.80
N GLY A 345 -6.39 35.92 -8.30
CA GLY A 345 -7.53 35.36 -9.06
C GLY A 345 -7.12 34.40 -10.18
N GLY A 346 -5.82 34.12 -10.34
CA GLY A 346 -5.29 33.27 -11.42
C GLY A 346 -5.61 33.78 -12.82
N ALA A 347 -5.78 35.11 -12.96
CA ALA A 347 -6.40 35.74 -14.12
C ALA A 347 -5.53 35.75 -15.38
N ASN A 348 -4.21 35.52 -15.27
CA ASN A 348 -3.26 35.74 -16.37
C ASN A 348 -2.54 34.49 -16.86
N ASP A 349 -3.20 33.32 -16.86
CA ASP A 349 -2.63 32.17 -17.52
C ASP A 349 -3.01 32.15 -19.01
N ALA A 350 -2.21 32.80 -19.85
CA ALA A 350 -2.43 32.92 -21.29
C ALA A 350 -2.50 31.55 -22.00
N PHE A 351 -2.12 30.46 -21.31
CA PHE A 351 -2.20 29.11 -21.87
C PHE A 351 -3.64 28.59 -21.91
N TYR A 352 -4.50 29.02 -20.98
CA TYR A 352 -5.91 28.62 -20.99
C TYR A 352 -6.68 29.39 -22.09
N GLY A 353 -7.30 28.63 -23.00
CA GLY A 353 -7.97 29.17 -24.18
C GLY A 353 -7.03 29.44 -25.36
N SER A 354 -5.79 28.92 -25.31
CA SER A 354 -4.86 28.98 -26.44
C SER A 354 -4.99 27.75 -27.34
N ASP A 355 -4.63 27.89 -28.61
CA ASP A 355 -4.51 26.78 -29.56
C ASP A 355 -3.56 25.69 -29.06
N ALA A 356 -2.57 26.04 -28.24
CA ALA A 356 -1.64 25.09 -27.65
C ALA A 356 -2.31 24.10 -26.68
N LEU A 357 -3.30 24.55 -25.91
CA LEU A 357 -4.06 23.65 -25.01
C LEU A 357 -4.99 22.74 -25.82
N GLU A 358 -5.65 23.27 -26.86
CA GLU A 358 -6.50 22.48 -27.75
C GLU A 358 -5.68 21.43 -28.51
N ASN A 359 -4.51 21.79 -29.01
CA ASN A 359 -3.59 20.86 -29.66
C ASN A 359 -3.11 19.75 -28.70
N MET A 360 -2.75 20.10 -27.45
CA MET A 360 -2.36 19.12 -26.44
C MET A 360 -3.49 18.12 -26.17
N ALA A 361 -4.74 18.58 -26.13
CA ALA A 361 -5.90 17.73 -25.97
C ALA A 361 -6.12 16.83 -27.17
N ALA A 362 -6.03 17.38 -28.39
CA ALA A 362 -6.16 16.63 -29.64
C ALA A 362 -5.06 15.57 -29.78
N ASP A 363 -3.81 15.89 -29.47
CA ASP A 363 -2.69 14.96 -29.51
C ASP A 363 -2.88 13.80 -28.50
N ALA A 364 -3.35 14.10 -27.30
CA ALA A 364 -3.63 13.08 -26.29
C ALA A 364 -4.74 12.12 -26.74
N LEU A 365 -5.83 12.63 -27.31
CA LEU A 365 -6.90 11.79 -27.87
C LEU A 365 -6.39 10.95 -29.03
N ALA A 366 -5.67 11.55 -29.99
CA ALA A 366 -5.10 10.82 -31.14
C ALA A 366 -4.13 9.71 -30.74
N GLU A 367 -3.31 9.91 -29.68
CA GLU A 367 -2.44 8.89 -29.12
C GLU A 367 -3.25 7.67 -28.65
N PHE A 368 -4.37 7.92 -27.94
CA PHE A 368 -5.24 6.84 -27.46
C PHE A 368 -6.02 6.17 -28.57
N GLU A 369 -6.58 6.89 -29.51
CA GLU A 369 -7.26 6.34 -30.68
C GLU A 369 -6.31 5.45 -31.50
N LYS A 370 -5.07 5.87 -31.71
CA LYS A 370 -4.05 5.06 -32.35
C LYS A 370 -3.75 3.77 -31.57
N THR A 371 -3.73 3.86 -30.24
CA THR A 371 -3.52 2.68 -29.38
C THR A 371 -4.67 1.69 -29.50
N LEU A 372 -5.92 2.19 -29.53
CA LEU A 372 -7.12 1.36 -29.70
C LEU A 372 -7.16 0.66 -31.07
N THR A 373 -6.84 1.38 -32.14
CA THR A 373 -6.85 0.84 -33.52
C THR A 373 -5.72 -0.16 -33.77
N ALA A 374 -4.53 0.07 -33.23
CA ALA A 374 -3.39 -0.85 -33.34
C ALA A 374 -3.67 -2.20 -32.65
N GLY A 375 -4.38 -2.20 -31.52
CA GLY A 375 -4.83 -3.42 -30.85
C GLY A 375 -5.81 -4.24 -31.70
N ALA A 376 -6.78 -3.57 -32.34
CA ALA A 376 -7.78 -4.23 -33.18
C ALA A 376 -7.19 -4.86 -34.45
N ALA A 377 -6.17 -4.26 -35.05
CA ALA A 377 -5.51 -4.78 -36.26
C ALA A 377 -4.66 -6.05 -35.99
N GLY A 378 -4.19 -6.25 -34.75
CA GLY A 378 -3.39 -7.40 -34.36
C GLY A 378 -4.18 -8.71 -34.20
N THR A 379 -5.50 -8.61 -33.98
CA THR A 379 -6.38 -9.77 -33.72
C THR A 379 -6.95 -10.41 -34.97
N SER A 380 -6.99 -9.72 -36.11
CA SER A 380 -7.52 -10.29 -37.38
C SER A 380 -6.58 -11.32 -38.04
N ALA A 381 -5.35 -11.50 -37.55
CA ALA A 381 -4.38 -12.45 -38.12
C ALA A 381 -4.25 -13.78 -37.34
N ALA A 382 -4.99 -13.98 -36.24
CA ALA A 382 -4.83 -15.14 -35.35
C ALA A 382 -6.11 -15.98 -35.14
N SER A 383 -7.09 -15.97 -36.07
CA SER A 383 -8.23 -16.90 -36.05
C SER A 383 -7.86 -18.21 -36.75
N GLY A 384 -7.03 -19.00 -36.15
CA GLY A 384 -6.73 -20.39 -36.50
C GLY A 384 -7.12 -21.29 -35.33
N GLU A 385 -7.98 -22.24 -35.59
CA GLU A 385 -8.61 -23.26 -34.76
C GLU A 385 -7.79 -23.68 -33.51
N SER A 386 -8.36 -23.58 -32.32
CA SER A 386 -7.93 -24.33 -31.15
C SER A 386 -9.10 -25.20 -30.66
N THR A 387 -8.94 -26.50 -30.88
CA THR A 387 -9.73 -27.60 -30.33
C THR A 387 -9.66 -27.58 -28.80
N GLY A 388 -10.84 -27.75 -28.18
CA GLY A 388 -11.03 -27.73 -26.75
C GLY A 388 -10.26 -28.82 -25.98
N ALA A 389 -9.78 -28.44 -24.83
CA ALA A 389 -9.50 -29.33 -23.71
C ALA A 389 -10.13 -28.73 -22.47
N SER A 390 -11.24 -29.30 -22.04
CA SER A 390 -11.89 -29.02 -20.76
C SER A 390 -11.07 -29.62 -19.62
N GLY A 391 -10.38 -28.77 -18.87
CA GLY A 391 -9.77 -29.12 -17.60
C GLY A 391 -10.53 -28.40 -16.48
N GLU A 392 -11.33 -29.14 -15.72
CA GLU A 392 -11.93 -28.68 -14.48
C GLU A 392 -10.83 -28.33 -13.47
N SER A 393 -10.70 -27.06 -13.11
CA SER A 393 -9.91 -26.64 -11.96
C SER A 393 -10.87 -26.30 -10.81
N THR A 394 -10.85 -27.14 -9.80
CA THR A 394 -11.55 -26.95 -8.53
C THR A 394 -11.04 -25.73 -7.77
N GLY A 395 -11.93 -24.82 -7.49
CA GLY A 395 -12.14 -24.02 -6.30
C GLY A 395 -10.98 -23.27 -5.65
N ALA A 396 -10.75 -22.01 -6.05
CA ALA A 396 -10.33 -20.97 -5.14
C ALA A 396 -11.29 -19.79 -5.30
N SER A 397 -12.20 -19.62 -4.33
CA SER A 397 -13.12 -18.48 -4.26
C SER A 397 -12.41 -17.25 -3.73
N GLY A 398 -11.55 -16.63 -4.58
CA GLY A 398 -11.19 -15.25 -4.47
C GLY A 398 -12.13 -14.47 -5.37
N GLU A 399 -12.78 -13.42 -4.87
CA GLU A 399 -13.55 -12.50 -5.71
C GLU A 399 -12.65 -12.00 -6.84
N SER A 400 -12.83 -12.55 -8.03
CA SER A 400 -12.13 -12.09 -9.22
C SER A 400 -12.57 -10.65 -9.47
N THR A 401 -11.65 -9.73 -9.62
CA THR A 401 -11.90 -8.51 -10.41
C THR A 401 -12.52 -8.98 -11.71
N GLY A 402 -13.75 -8.59 -12.02
CA GLY A 402 -14.56 -9.14 -13.13
C GLY A 402 -13.99 -8.99 -14.53
N ALA A 403 -12.69 -8.80 -14.68
CA ALA A 403 -11.96 -8.75 -15.94
C ALA A 403 -11.70 -10.19 -16.45
N SER A 404 -12.31 -10.55 -17.55
CA SER A 404 -12.04 -11.76 -18.32
C SER A 404 -11.21 -11.37 -19.55
N GLY A 405 -10.31 -12.26 -20.00
CA GLY A 405 -9.54 -12.05 -21.22
C GLY A 405 -8.02 -12.12 -21.02
N GLU A 406 -7.30 -11.95 -22.12
CA GLU A 406 -5.84 -12.06 -22.17
C GLU A 406 -5.15 -10.98 -21.32
N THR A 407 -5.63 -9.74 -21.37
CA THR A 407 -5.11 -8.61 -20.58
C THR A 407 -5.19 -8.86 -19.08
N ALA A 408 -6.32 -9.40 -18.62
CA ALA A 408 -6.50 -9.75 -17.22
C ALA A 408 -5.57 -10.88 -16.77
N ALA A 409 -5.28 -11.83 -17.65
CA ALA A 409 -4.31 -12.89 -17.39
C ALA A 409 -2.88 -12.33 -17.26
N LEU A 410 -2.48 -11.40 -18.13
CA LEU A 410 -1.18 -10.72 -18.05
C LEU A 410 -1.06 -9.88 -16.77
N LEU A 411 -2.12 -9.19 -16.36
CA LEU A 411 -2.15 -8.45 -15.12
C LEU A 411 -1.98 -9.37 -13.90
N ARG A 412 -2.71 -10.48 -13.84
CA ARG A 412 -2.55 -11.48 -12.75
C ARG A 412 -1.14 -12.07 -12.73
N ARG A 413 -0.56 -12.36 -13.91
CA ARG A 413 0.83 -12.84 -14.01
C ARG A 413 1.82 -11.82 -13.45
N LEU A 414 1.66 -10.53 -13.79
CA LEU A 414 2.47 -9.44 -13.25
C LEU A 414 2.34 -9.33 -11.73
N GLN A 415 1.11 -9.38 -11.23
CA GLN A 415 0.83 -9.32 -9.79
C GLN A 415 1.44 -10.50 -9.03
N GLY A 416 1.28 -11.73 -9.54
CA GLY A 416 1.89 -12.93 -8.95
C GLY A 416 3.41 -12.87 -8.94
N MET A 417 4.04 -12.37 -10.02
CA MET A 417 5.49 -12.14 -10.07
C MET A 417 5.93 -11.15 -8.97
N ASN A 418 5.29 -9.99 -8.88
CA ASN A 418 5.61 -8.98 -7.88
C ASN A 418 5.39 -9.49 -6.44
N THR A 419 4.33 -10.27 -6.22
CA THR A 419 4.05 -10.88 -4.91
C THR A 419 5.17 -11.82 -4.48
N ARG A 420 5.69 -12.63 -5.39
CA ARG A 420 6.77 -13.58 -5.07
C ARG A 420 8.13 -12.92 -4.85
N THR A 421 8.44 -11.81 -5.53
CA THR A 421 9.84 -11.33 -5.62
C THR A 421 10.08 -9.91 -5.16
N ALA A 422 9.05 -9.05 -5.13
CA ALA A 422 9.19 -7.63 -4.79
C ALA A 422 8.50 -7.24 -3.45
N MET A 423 7.93 -8.20 -2.72
CA MET A 423 7.34 -7.98 -1.39
C MET A 423 8.40 -7.89 -0.29
N PHE A 424 8.09 -8.46 0.87
CA PHE A 424 8.94 -8.35 2.07
C PHE A 424 10.11 -9.34 2.09
N ILE A 425 10.10 -10.39 1.27
CA ILE A 425 11.26 -11.28 1.09
C ILE A 425 11.82 -11.05 -0.30
N ARG A 426 13.09 -10.64 -0.38
CA ARG A 426 13.75 -10.26 -1.62
C ARG A 426 15.05 -11.00 -1.80
N SER A 427 15.22 -11.62 -2.94
CA SER A 427 16.44 -12.31 -3.34
C SER A 427 16.89 -11.80 -4.70
N ARG A 428 18.17 -11.45 -4.84
CA ARG A 428 18.72 -10.94 -6.10
C ARG A 428 18.47 -11.88 -7.28
N PRO A 429 18.77 -13.19 -7.19
CA PRO A 429 18.52 -14.10 -8.31
C PRO A 429 17.07 -14.12 -8.77
N GLU A 430 16.10 -14.06 -7.84
CA GLU A 430 14.69 -14.06 -8.19
C GLU A 430 14.23 -12.72 -8.79
N ILE A 431 14.81 -11.61 -8.36
CA ILE A 431 14.57 -10.28 -8.94
C ILE A 431 15.10 -10.22 -10.38
N GLU A 432 16.29 -10.77 -10.64
CA GLU A 432 16.87 -10.81 -11.99
C GLU A 432 16.03 -11.67 -12.95
N LYS A 433 15.50 -12.82 -12.51
CA LYS A 433 14.51 -13.60 -13.28
C LYS A 433 13.26 -12.79 -13.59
N SER A 434 12.75 -12.05 -12.60
CA SER A 434 11.55 -11.22 -12.77
C SER A 434 11.77 -10.08 -13.76
N LEU A 435 12.97 -9.55 -13.88
CA LEU A 435 13.30 -8.55 -14.91
C LEU A 435 13.20 -9.13 -16.33
N GLU A 436 13.59 -10.37 -16.55
CA GLU A 436 13.41 -11.03 -17.86
C GLU A 436 11.91 -11.27 -18.14
N GLU A 437 11.15 -11.63 -17.12
CA GLU A 437 9.69 -11.74 -17.24
C GLU A 437 9.04 -10.38 -17.53
N LEU A 438 9.48 -9.30 -16.90
CA LEU A 438 9.01 -7.93 -17.18
C LEU A 438 9.27 -7.52 -18.63
N LYS A 439 10.40 -7.88 -19.22
CA LYS A 439 10.68 -7.65 -20.65
C LYS A 439 9.66 -8.36 -21.52
N THR A 440 9.34 -9.61 -21.19
CA THR A 440 8.31 -10.39 -21.90
C THR A 440 6.94 -9.75 -21.80
N LEU A 441 6.54 -9.33 -20.58
CA LEU A 441 5.26 -8.63 -20.34
C LEU A 441 5.21 -7.28 -21.05
N THR A 442 6.33 -6.56 -21.13
CA THR A 442 6.42 -5.28 -21.85
C THR A 442 6.22 -5.45 -23.36
N ALA A 443 6.75 -6.54 -23.93
CA ALA A 443 6.61 -6.87 -25.35
C ALA A 443 5.25 -7.53 -25.70
N ALA A 444 4.45 -7.90 -24.71
CA ALA A 444 3.15 -8.53 -24.93
C ALA A 444 2.20 -7.62 -25.71
N LYS A 445 1.59 -8.15 -26.74
CA LYS A 445 0.53 -7.48 -27.47
C LYS A 445 -0.75 -7.58 -26.67
N VAL A 446 -1.36 -6.45 -26.38
CA VAL A 446 -2.59 -6.35 -25.61
C VAL A 446 -3.64 -5.69 -26.47
N ASN A 447 -4.82 -6.28 -26.53
CA ASN A 447 -5.94 -5.70 -27.25
C ASN A 447 -6.77 -4.81 -26.31
N PRO A 448 -6.68 -3.48 -26.41
CA PRO A 448 -7.45 -2.58 -25.54
C PRO A 448 -8.97 -2.66 -25.77
N ALA A 449 -9.41 -3.13 -26.94
CA ALA A 449 -10.83 -3.22 -27.27
C ALA A 449 -11.58 -4.33 -26.49
N GLU A 450 -10.88 -5.26 -25.85
CA GLU A 450 -11.50 -6.30 -25.02
C GLU A 450 -11.97 -5.76 -23.67
N ASP A 451 -11.11 -4.99 -23.00
CA ASP A 451 -11.36 -4.37 -21.70
C ASP A 451 -10.42 -3.19 -21.50
N LEU A 452 -10.91 -1.98 -21.74
CA LEU A 452 -10.14 -0.75 -21.58
C LEU A 452 -9.65 -0.53 -20.14
N SER A 453 -10.46 -0.89 -19.17
CA SER A 453 -10.13 -0.74 -17.76
C SER A 453 -8.95 -1.65 -17.38
N ALA A 454 -9.00 -2.92 -17.78
CA ALA A 454 -7.91 -3.87 -17.57
C ALA A 454 -6.63 -3.46 -18.33
N PHE A 455 -6.79 -2.96 -19.56
CA PHE A 455 -5.67 -2.46 -20.36
C PHE A 455 -4.91 -1.34 -19.65
N PHE A 456 -5.60 -0.30 -19.18
CA PHE A 456 -4.96 0.81 -18.48
C PHE A 456 -4.34 0.35 -17.16
N ARG A 457 -5.04 -0.48 -16.38
CA ARG A 457 -4.49 -1.07 -15.14
C ARG A 457 -3.20 -1.84 -15.39
N PHE A 458 -3.19 -2.69 -16.41
CA PHE A 458 -2.00 -3.46 -16.77
C PHE A 458 -0.83 -2.55 -17.16
N LYS A 459 -1.06 -1.56 -18.03
CA LYS A 459 0.00 -0.63 -18.49
C LYS A 459 0.57 0.21 -17.34
N GLU A 460 -0.28 0.70 -16.44
CA GLU A 460 0.15 1.45 -15.27
C GLU A 460 0.97 0.60 -14.30
N MET A 461 0.49 -0.60 -13.97
CA MET A 461 1.19 -1.49 -13.04
C MET A 461 2.47 -2.05 -13.63
N LEU A 462 2.51 -2.31 -14.93
CA LEU A 462 3.72 -2.73 -15.63
C LEU A 462 4.81 -1.64 -15.56
N LEU A 463 4.47 -0.40 -15.85
CA LEU A 463 5.41 0.72 -15.74
C LEU A 463 5.89 0.90 -14.31
N PHE A 464 4.96 0.88 -13.35
CA PHE A 464 5.32 1.07 -11.95
C PHE A 464 6.14 -0.10 -11.39
N SER A 465 5.92 -1.34 -11.86
CA SER A 465 6.77 -2.49 -11.54
C SER A 465 8.20 -2.29 -12.05
N ARG A 466 8.39 -1.75 -13.26
CA ARG A 466 9.73 -1.42 -13.78
C ARG A 466 10.48 -0.44 -12.86
N LEU A 467 9.78 0.60 -12.36
CA LEU A 467 10.37 1.54 -11.39
C LEU A 467 10.71 0.83 -10.07
N LEU A 468 9.80 -0.01 -9.57
CA LEU A 468 9.99 -0.74 -8.32
C LEU A 468 11.23 -1.64 -8.37
N TYR A 469 11.37 -2.45 -9.42
CA TYR A 469 12.52 -3.36 -9.57
C TYR A 469 13.84 -2.61 -9.76
N ASP A 470 13.85 -1.52 -10.55
CA ASP A 470 15.04 -0.68 -10.73
C ASP A 470 15.47 -0.04 -9.39
N GLY A 471 14.50 0.44 -8.61
CA GLY A 471 14.76 0.97 -7.26
C GLY A 471 15.31 -0.09 -6.29
N ILE A 472 14.77 -1.32 -6.31
CA ILE A 472 15.27 -2.43 -5.47
C ILE A 472 16.70 -2.78 -5.86
N LEU A 473 17.01 -2.93 -7.16
CA LEU A 473 18.36 -3.24 -7.61
C LEU A 473 19.34 -2.12 -7.31
N ASN A 474 18.97 -0.86 -7.54
CA ASN A 474 19.81 0.27 -7.19
C ASN A 474 20.19 0.27 -5.69
N TYR A 475 19.24 -0.10 -4.82
CA TYR A 475 19.51 -0.25 -3.40
C TYR A 475 20.48 -1.38 -3.10
N MET A 476 20.25 -2.58 -3.68
CA MET A 476 21.13 -3.75 -3.51
C MET A 476 22.53 -3.52 -4.08
N ASP A 477 22.66 -2.86 -5.24
CA ASP A 477 23.94 -2.51 -5.89
C ASP A 477 24.75 -1.52 -5.05
N GLY A 478 24.07 -0.72 -4.23
CA GLY A 478 24.71 0.14 -3.25
C GLY A 478 25.22 -0.57 -2.01
N GLY A 479 25.05 -1.89 -1.92
CA GLY A 479 25.34 -2.69 -0.73
C GLY A 479 24.26 -2.59 0.35
N GLY A 480 23.02 -2.26 -0.06
CA GLY A 480 21.85 -2.22 0.84
C GLY A 480 21.55 -3.62 1.39
N LYS A 481 21.15 -3.65 2.65
CA LYS A 481 20.76 -4.84 3.42
C LYS A 481 19.30 -4.75 3.84
N SER A 482 18.82 -5.72 4.62
CA SER A 482 17.46 -5.71 5.15
C SER A 482 17.18 -4.44 5.96
N ARG A 483 16.03 -3.80 5.71
CA ARG A 483 15.58 -2.62 6.46
C ARG A 483 14.07 -2.43 6.33
N GLY A 484 13.51 -1.56 7.14
CA GLY A 484 12.09 -1.21 7.06
C GLY A 484 11.23 -2.43 7.27
N SER A 485 10.49 -2.80 6.26
CA SER A 485 9.57 -3.95 6.29
C SER A 485 9.94 -5.01 5.24
N TYR A 486 11.24 -5.18 4.93
CA TYR A 486 11.67 -6.27 4.05
C TYR A 486 13.01 -6.91 4.47
N LEU A 487 13.13 -8.18 4.15
CA LEU A 487 14.30 -9.03 4.34
C LEU A 487 14.97 -9.29 2.99
N ILE A 488 16.28 -9.06 2.92
CA ILE A 488 17.12 -9.45 1.78
C ILE A 488 17.80 -10.76 2.15
N VAL A 489 17.64 -11.77 1.29
CA VAL A 489 18.22 -13.10 1.42
C VAL A 489 19.00 -13.48 0.17
N ASP A 490 20.00 -14.33 0.32
CA ASP A 490 20.78 -14.82 -0.82
C ASP A 490 19.97 -15.81 -1.67
N SER A 491 19.20 -16.68 -1.02
CA SER A 491 18.35 -17.70 -1.67
C SER A 491 17.05 -17.89 -0.90
N LEU A 492 15.95 -18.08 -1.62
CA LEU A 492 14.66 -18.44 -1.04
C LEU A 492 14.62 -19.92 -0.58
N ALA A 493 15.46 -20.78 -1.18
CA ALA A 493 15.51 -22.20 -0.82
C ALA A 493 16.01 -22.43 0.62
N ASP A 494 16.87 -21.52 1.11
CA ASP A 494 17.50 -21.64 2.43
C ASP A 494 16.96 -20.60 3.42
N ILE A 495 15.70 -20.17 3.25
CA ILE A 495 15.15 -19.05 4.02
C ILE A 495 15.17 -19.31 5.53
N GLU A 496 14.92 -20.54 5.99
CA GLU A 496 14.97 -20.89 7.41
C GLU A 496 16.39 -20.74 7.98
N ALA A 497 17.41 -21.10 7.21
CA ALA A 497 18.81 -20.90 7.60
C ALA A 497 19.18 -19.41 7.62
N CYS A 498 18.64 -18.61 6.71
CA CYS A 498 18.87 -17.17 6.66
C CYS A 498 18.35 -16.42 7.88
N LEU A 499 17.35 -16.95 8.59
CA LEU A 499 16.77 -16.29 9.77
C LEU A 499 17.74 -16.16 10.95
N SER A 500 18.74 -17.04 11.05
CA SER A 500 19.77 -16.97 12.09
C SER A 500 20.84 -15.92 11.84
N GLY A 501 20.95 -15.40 10.58
CA GLY A 501 22.01 -14.49 10.14
C GLY A 501 21.50 -13.22 9.46
N VAL A 502 20.35 -12.68 9.88
CA VAL A 502 19.76 -11.48 9.27
C VAL A 502 20.68 -10.27 9.36
N GLU A 503 21.14 -9.79 8.21
CA GLU A 503 21.93 -8.56 8.11
C GLU A 503 21.03 -7.33 7.99
N ILE A 504 21.15 -6.42 8.95
CA ILE A 504 20.39 -5.17 8.99
C ILE A 504 21.22 -4.02 8.41
N ASP A 505 20.60 -3.22 7.56
CA ASP A 505 21.25 -2.06 6.95
C ASP A 505 21.52 -0.95 7.96
N ALA A 506 22.80 -0.65 8.16
CA ALA A 506 23.25 0.47 8.99
C ALA A 506 23.73 1.68 8.15
N LYS A 507 24.06 1.47 6.87
CA LYS A 507 24.72 2.47 6.01
C LYS A 507 23.76 3.41 5.29
N HIS A 508 22.55 2.96 5.00
CA HIS A 508 21.61 3.69 4.15
C HIS A 508 20.39 4.24 4.91
N ARG A 509 20.50 4.38 6.24
CA ARG A 509 19.42 4.94 7.09
C ARG A 509 19.05 6.37 6.71
N ASP A 510 20.02 7.14 6.25
CA ASP A 510 19.91 8.53 5.83
C ASP A 510 19.79 8.70 4.30
N LYS A 511 19.56 7.62 3.56
CA LYS A 511 19.43 7.64 2.10
C LYS A 511 17.98 7.44 1.65
N VAL A 512 17.57 8.30 0.74
CA VAL A 512 16.34 8.19 -0.05
C VAL A 512 16.71 7.62 -1.41
N ILE A 513 15.98 6.60 -1.85
CA ILE A 513 16.07 6.07 -3.21
C ILE A 513 15.07 6.84 -4.04
N THR A 514 15.53 7.52 -5.08
CA THR A 514 14.67 8.20 -6.04
C THR A 514 14.60 7.40 -7.32
N THR A 515 13.42 7.31 -7.93
CA THR A 515 13.19 6.63 -9.20
C THR A 515 12.39 7.53 -10.13
N ALA A 516 12.71 7.50 -11.42
CA ALA A 516 12.02 8.28 -12.44
C ALA A 516 11.95 7.51 -13.76
N TYR A 517 10.96 7.85 -14.57
CA TYR A 517 10.78 7.36 -15.93
C TYR A 517 10.92 8.48 -16.94
N ALA A 518 11.77 8.28 -17.93
CA ALA A 518 11.94 9.18 -19.06
C ALA A 518 11.17 8.62 -20.28
N ALA A 519 9.95 9.14 -20.52
CA ALA A 519 9.06 8.61 -21.54
C ALA A 519 9.65 8.67 -22.96
N GLY A 520 10.39 9.73 -23.29
CA GLY A 520 11.03 9.90 -24.61
C GLY A 520 12.14 8.86 -24.91
N GLU A 521 12.73 8.26 -23.87
CA GLU A 521 13.79 7.25 -23.97
C GLU A 521 13.30 5.84 -23.59
N ASP A 522 12.07 5.70 -23.15
CA ASP A 522 11.51 4.48 -22.48
C ASP A 522 12.45 3.93 -21.39
N LYS A 523 13.03 4.81 -20.59
CA LYS A 523 14.08 4.46 -19.64
C LYS A 523 13.65 4.76 -18.21
N VAL A 524 13.84 3.78 -17.33
CA VAL A 524 13.77 3.95 -15.88
C VAL A 524 15.17 4.21 -15.33
N SER A 525 15.27 5.07 -14.34
CA SER A 525 16.53 5.36 -13.65
C SER A 525 16.30 5.58 -12.16
N SER A 526 17.23 5.08 -11.34
CA SER A 526 17.22 5.27 -9.90
C SER A 526 18.50 5.91 -9.41
N ALA A 527 18.39 6.71 -8.36
CA ALA A 527 19.51 7.35 -7.70
C ALA A 527 19.33 7.32 -6.17
N ARG A 528 20.38 7.65 -5.45
CA ARG A 528 20.37 7.77 -3.98
C ARG A 528 20.72 9.19 -3.60
N ARG A 529 19.91 9.80 -2.76
CA ARG A 529 20.19 11.11 -2.19
C ARG A 529 20.09 11.09 -0.66
N GLN A 530 20.61 12.13 -0.05
CA GLN A 530 20.49 12.33 1.39
C GLN A 530 19.04 12.66 1.78
N VAL A 531 18.61 12.24 2.97
CA VAL A 531 17.34 12.72 3.55
C VAL A 531 17.39 14.24 3.73
N ARG A 532 16.24 14.87 3.73
CA ARG A 532 16.11 16.28 4.08
C ARG A 532 16.56 16.49 5.54
N PRO A 533 17.40 17.49 5.85
CA PRO A 533 17.79 17.73 7.23
C PRO A 533 16.58 18.16 8.08
N ILE A 534 16.58 17.74 9.33
CA ILE A 534 15.62 18.24 10.32
C ILE A 534 16.04 19.66 10.68
N PRO A 535 15.10 20.62 10.77
CA PRO A 535 15.40 21.95 11.27
C PRO A 535 15.98 21.86 12.70
N ASP A 536 17.10 22.54 12.96
CA ASP A 536 17.82 22.52 14.22
C ASP A 536 17.62 23.81 15.06
N SER A 537 16.74 24.70 14.62
CA SER A 537 16.41 25.94 15.34
C SER A 537 15.38 25.70 16.43
N ASP A 538 15.68 26.08 17.65
CA ASP A 538 14.74 26.03 18.78
C ASP A 538 13.49 26.90 18.57
N THR A 539 13.59 27.92 17.72
CA THR A 539 12.49 28.83 17.37
C THR A 539 11.86 28.52 16.03
N TRP A 540 12.05 27.30 15.51
CA TRP A 540 11.52 26.91 14.19
C TRP A 540 9.99 27.07 14.10
N PHE A 541 9.26 26.67 15.14
CA PHE A 541 7.80 26.73 15.15
C PHE A 541 7.31 28.18 15.10
N GLU A 542 7.85 29.05 15.95
CA GLU A 542 7.47 30.47 16.05
C GLU A 542 7.80 31.22 14.76
N LYS A 543 8.93 30.90 14.13
CA LYS A 543 9.31 31.46 12.84
C LYS A 543 8.31 31.07 11.74
N VAL A 544 8.06 29.78 11.57
CA VAL A 544 7.15 29.24 10.54
C VAL A 544 5.71 29.74 10.78
N TRP A 545 5.28 29.80 12.04
CA TRP A 545 3.95 30.32 12.39
C TRP A 545 3.81 31.81 12.05
N ARG A 546 4.82 32.62 12.33
CA ARG A 546 4.83 34.03 11.96
C ARG A 546 4.79 34.20 10.45
N GLU A 547 5.66 33.53 9.70
CA GLU A 547 5.69 33.56 8.24
C GLU A 547 4.35 33.14 7.63
N TYR A 548 3.69 32.12 8.20
CA TYR A 548 2.36 31.70 7.77
C TYR A 548 1.31 32.80 7.97
N ARG A 549 1.28 33.42 9.14
CA ARG A 549 0.33 34.52 9.44
C ARG A 549 0.55 35.75 8.58
N GLU A 550 1.80 36.04 8.25
CA GLU A 550 2.19 37.17 7.40
C GLU A 550 2.04 36.89 5.89
N GLY A 551 1.76 35.63 5.54
CA GLY A 551 1.68 35.17 4.15
C GLY A 551 3.04 35.13 3.42
N THR A 552 4.16 35.36 4.13
CA THR A 552 5.52 35.35 3.56
C THR A 552 6.04 33.94 3.33
N ILE A 553 5.50 32.94 4.03
CA ILE A 553 5.88 31.52 3.92
C ILE A 553 5.69 30.95 2.50
N PHE A 554 4.81 31.52 1.69
CA PHE A 554 4.55 31.07 0.31
C PHE A 554 5.61 31.55 -0.70
N GLY A 555 6.54 32.37 -0.29
CA GLY A 555 7.62 32.89 -1.13
C GLY A 555 8.91 32.07 -1.10
N HIS A 556 8.93 30.96 -0.37
CA HIS A 556 10.11 30.10 -0.19
C HIS A 556 9.99 28.79 -0.92
#